data_6ee30be65dee8e02093b89b4d07c15fd
#
_entry.id   6ee30be65dee8e02093b89b4d07c15fd
#
_cell.length_a   1.000
_cell.length_b   1.000
_cell.length_c   1.000
_cell.angle_alpha   90.00
_cell.angle_beta   90.00
_cell.angle_gamma   90.00
#
_symmetry.space_group_name_H-M   'P 1'
#
loop_
_entity.id
_entity.type
_entity.pdbx_description
1 polymer ?
#
loop_
_entity_poly.entity_id
_entity_poly.type
_entity_poly.pdbx_seq_one_letter_code
_entity_poly.pdbx_strand_id
1 'polypeptide(L)'
;MSEIKRILLATDLSELSGEATNYACELSDRFGAELHALYVFADLLPSVDWSYPQLEEHLEKIQKEESIALTKVIPEDWQKSHTVVHATAHGKPDAEIIGYAKEHEIDLIVLATHGRTGLSHMLIGSTAERVVRMAPCPVLTVHPDGHQFVMP
;
A
#
# COMPACT_ATOMS: atom_id res chain seq x y z
N MET A 1 1.32 -20.95 -15.80
CA MET A 1 1.23 -19.59 -15.24
C MET A 1 -0.12 -19.46 -14.59
N SER A 2 -0.14 -19.05 -13.33
CA SER A 2 -1.39 -18.87 -12.61
C SER A 2 -2.15 -17.67 -13.18
N GLU A 3 -3.47 -17.77 -13.24
CA GLU A 3 -4.34 -16.66 -13.59
C GLU A 3 -4.29 -15.60 -12.48
N ILE A 4 -4.18 -14.32 -12.83
CA ILE A 4 -4.19 -13.23 -11.86
C ILE A 4 -5.64 -12.87 -11.56
N LYS A 5 -6.11 -13.23 -10.38
CA LYS A 5 -7.49 -13.01 -9.91
C LYS A 5 -7.60 -11.96 -8.81
N ARG A 6 -6.53 -11.75 -8.05
CA ARG A 6 -6.48 -10.81 -6.94
C ARG A 6 -5.18 -10.01 -6.96
N ILE A 7 -5.33 -8.71 -7.02
CA ILE A 7 -4.21 -7.76 -7.00
C ILE A 7 -4.26 -6.98 -5.68
N LEU A 8 -3.12 -6.87 -5.01
CA LEU A 8 -2.95 -6.07 -3.81
C LEU A 8 -2.22 -4.78 -4.13
N LEU A 9 -2.88 -3.64 -3.94
CA LEU A 9 -2.27 -2.33 -3.87
C LEU A 9 -1.90 -2.03 -2.42
N ALA A 10 -0.61 -2.01 -2.10
CA ALA A 10 -0.13 -1.52 -0.82
C ALA A 10 0.19 -0.03 -0.93
N THR A 11 -0.57 0.79 -0.23
CA THR A 11 -0.45 2.26 -0.26
C THR A 11 -0.09 2.81 1.12
N ASP A 12 0.69 3.89 1.14
CA ASP A 12 0.95 4.69 2.34
C ASP A 12 0.14 6.00 2.36
N LEU A 13 -0.82 6.13 1.47
CA LEU A 13 -1.69 7.30 1.28
C LEU A 13 -0.95 8.58 0.82
N SER A 14 0.32 8.48 0.45
CA SER A 14 1.09 9.62 -0.09
C SER A 14 0.80 9.85 -1.57
N GLU A 15 1.05 11.05 -2.06
CA GLU A 15 0.98 11.36 -3.49
C GLU A 15 1.98 10.54 -4.31
N LEU A 16 3.13 10.17 -3.72
CA LEU A 16 4.15 9.35 -4.35
C LEU A 16 3.65 7.94 -4.71
N SER A 17 2.60 7.45 -4.05
CA SER A 17 1.98 6.15 -4.34
C SER A 17 0.90 6.20 -5.43
N GLY A 18 0.57 7.38 -5.96
CA GLY A 18 -0.49 7.58 -6.96
C GLY A 18 -0.28 6.79 -8.25
N GLU A 19 0.95 6.73 -8.77
CA GLU A 19 1.26 5.93 -9.95
C GLU A 19 1.06 4.43 -9.71
N ALA A 20 1.39 3.94 -8.52
CA ALA A 20 1.11 2.54 -8.17
C ALA A 20 -0.40 2.24 -8.22
N THR A 21 -1.24 3.19 -7.78
CA THR A 21 -2.69 3.08 -7.88
C THR A 21 -3.16 2.97 -9.34
N ASN A 22 -2.62 3.82 -10.22
CA ASN A 22 -2.96 3.79 -11.64
C ASN A 22 -2.63 2.44 -12.27
N TYR A 23 -1.43 1.91 -12.01
CA TYR A 23 -1.03 0.58 -12.50
C TYR A 23 -1.89 -0.53 -11.92
N ALA A 24 -2.23 -0.48 -10.65
CA ALA A 24 -3.08 -1.48 -10.01
C ALA A 24 -4.48 -1.52 -10.64
N CYS A 25 -5.09 -0.37 -10.87
CA CYS A 25 -6.38 -0.26 -11.57
C CYS A 25 -6.29 -0.79 -13.01
N GLU A 26 -5.31 -0.37 -13.78
CA GLU A 26 -5.14 -0.81 -15.18
C GLU A 26 -4.91 -2.34 -15.28
N LEU A 27 -4.10 -2.90 -14.39
CA LEU A 27 -3.87 -4.35 -14.36
C LEU A 27 -5.12 -5.11 -13.93
N SER A 28 -5.90 -4.57 -12.97
CA SER A 28 -7.17 -5.16 -12.58
C SER A 28 -8.16 -5.19 -13.75
N ASP A 29 -8.22 -4.12 -14.55
CA ASP A 29 -9.03 -4.08 -15.77
C ASP A 29 -8.59 -5.16 -16.76
N ARG A 30 -7.30 -5.26 -17.04
CA ARG A 30 -6.75 -6.19 -18.04
C ARG A 30 -6.94 -7.66 -17.67
N PHE A 31 -6.85 -7.98 -16.40
CA PHE A 31 -6.98 -9.36 -15.90
C PHE A 31 -8.39 -9.71 -15.42
N GLY A 32 -9.28 -8.73 -15.29
CA GLY A 32 -10.58 -8.92 -14.64
C GLY A 32 -10.43 -9.29 -13.16
N ALA A 33 -9.38 -8.77 -12.51
CA ALA A 33 -9.01 -9.12 -11.15
C ALA A 33 -9.69 -8.24 -10.10
N GLU A 34 -9.97 -8.83 -8.93
CA GLU A 34 -10.36 -8.10 -7.74
C GLU A 34 -9.17 -7.27 -7.21
N LEU A 35 -9.42 -6.01 -6.86
CA LEU A 35 -8.41 -5.11 -6.32
C LEU A 35 -8.56 -4.95 -4.81
N HIS A 36 -7.53 -5.30 -4.07
CA HIS A 36 -7.42 -5.05 -2.63
C HIS A 36 -6.53 -3.83 -2.40
N ALA A 37 -7.04 -2.82 -1.72
CA ALA A 37 -6.25 -1.66 -1.28
C ALA A 37 -5.97 -1.80 0.21
N LEU A 38 -4.69 -1.94 0.57
CA LEU A 38 -4.24 -2.11 1.95
C LEU A 38 -3.43 -0.90 2.41
N TYR A 39 -3.81 -0.36 3.55
CA TYR A 39 -3.04 0.58 4.34
C TYR A 39 -2.62 -0.03 5.67
N VAL A 40 -1.36 0.12 6.05
CA VAL A 40 -0.84 -0.38 7.32
C VAL A 40 -0.55 0.78 8.26
N PHE A 41 -1.26 0.80 9.40
CA PHE A 41 -0.92 1.70 10.51
C PHE A 41 0.36 1.20 11.18
N ALA A 42 1.45 1.95 11.02
CA ALA A 42 2.72 1.61 11.67
C ALA A 42 2.60 1.72 13.19
N ASP A 43 3.21 0.77 13.91
CA ASP A 43 3.26 0.82 15.36
C ASP A 43 4.07 2.02 15.83
N LEU A 44 3.40 2.95 16.50
CA LEU A 44 4.01 4.13 17.10
C LEU A 44 4.47 3.88 18.55
N LEU A 45 4.28 2.66 19.05
CA LEU A 45 4.45 2.27 20.45
C LEU A 45 5.76 2.71 21.13
N PRO A 46 6.94 2.67 20.49
CA PRO A 46 8.17 3.07 21.15
C PRO A 46 8.35 4.58 21.33
N SER A 47 7.63 5.39 20.53
CA SER A 47 7.80 6.85 20.47
C SER A 47 6.66 7.65 21.09
N VAL A 48 5.66 6.97 21.61
CA VAL A 48 4.44 7.58 22.14
C VAL A 48 4.51 7.70 23.67
N ASP A 49 4.33 8.91 24.17
CA ASP A 49 4.17 9.16 25.61
C ASP A 49 2.71 8.86 26.04
N TRP A 50 2.50 7.65 26.52
CA TRP A 50 1.20 7.15 26.98
C TRP A 50 0.62 7.88 28.20
N SER A 51 1.41 8.76 28.83
CA SER A 51 0.94 9.60 29.94
C SER A 51 0.10 10.79 29.48
N TYR A 52 0.04 11.05 28.15
CA TYR A 52 -0.66 12.20 27.61
C TYR A 52 -2.19 12.00 27.67
N PRO A 53 -2.94 12.84 28.42
CA PRO A 53 -4.40 12.79 28.40
C PRO A 53 -4.92 13.01 26.98
N GLN A 54 -5.91 12.24 26.55
CA GLN A 54 -6.51 12.34 25.20
C GLN A 54 -5.68 11.74 24.04
N LEU A 55 -4.57 11.06 24.32
CA LEU A 55 -3.78 10.42 23.28
C LEU A 55 -4.59 9.36 22.52
N GLU A 56 -5.32 8.53 23.27
CA GLU A 56 -6.16 7.48 22.70
C GLU A 56 -7.21 8.05 21.73
N GLU A 57 -7.94 9.09 22.15
CA GLU A 57 -8.91 9.79 21.32
C GLU A 57 -8.27 10.38 20.06
N HIS A 58 -7.07 10.95 20.18
CA HIS A 58 -6.33 11.51 19.07
C HIS A 58 -5.90 10.44 18.05
N LEU A 59 -5.41 9.30 18.54
CA LEU A 59 -5.04 8.16 17.69
C LEU A 59 -6.25 7.56 16.95
N GLU A 60 -7.37 7.40 17.65
CA GLU A 60 -8.63 6.94 17.04
C GLU A 60 -9.09 7.89 15.91
N LYS A 61 -8.98 9.20 16.14
CA LYS A 61 -9.31 10.20 15.12
C LYS A 61 -8.43 10.07 13.88
N ILE A 62 -7.11 9.94 14.06
CA ILE A 62 -6.15 9.76 12.97
C ILE A 62 -6.49 8.47 12.19
N GLN A 63 -6.70 7.36 12.86
CA GLN A 63 -7.04 6.09 12.22
C GLN A 63 -8.34 6.19 11.40
N LYS A 64 -9.34 6.90 11.92
CA LYS A 64 -10.58 7.13 11.21
C LYS A 64 -10.38 7.97 9.94
N GLU A 65 -9.61 9.05 10.04
CA GLU A 65 -9.28 9.92 8.91
C GLU A 65 -8.50 9.16 7.83
N GLU A 66 -7.51 8.37 8.20
CA GLU A 66 -6.73 7.56 7.28
C GLU A 66 -7.54 6.43 6.65
N SER A 67 -8.46 5.80 7.38
CA SER A 67 -9.39 4.81 6.83
C SER A 67 -10.33 5.41 5.80
N ILE A 68 -10.80 6.64 6.02
CA ILE A 68 -11.60 7.38 5.02
C ILE A 68 -10.74 7.74 3.81
N ALA A 69 -9.50 8.18 4.03
CA ALA A 69 -8.57 8.51 2.95
C ALA A 69 -8.28 7.28 2.06
N LEU A 70 -8.16 6.10 2.65
CA LEU A 70 -7.98 4.85 1.91
C LEU A 70 -9.12 4.58 0.91
N THR A 71 -10.35 4.86 1.29
CA THR A 71 -11.50 4.67 0.39
C THR A 71 -11.48 5.58 -0.84
N LYS A 72 -10.69 6.66 -0.77
CA LYS A 72 -10.55 7.67 -1.85
C LYS A 72 -9.30 7.49 -2.70
N VAL A 73 -8.42 6.56 -2.34
CA VAL A 73 -7.19 6.27 -3.11
C VAL A 73 -7.53 5.79 -4.52
N ILE A 74 -8.54 4.95 -4.65
CA ILE A 74 -9.03 4.45 -5.93
C ILE A 74 -10.18 5.34 -6.39
N PRO A 75 -10.17 5.81 -7.66
CA PRO A 75 -11.22 6.68 -8.18
C PRO A 75 -12.63 6.08 -7.99
N GLU A 76 -13.55 6.87 -7.47
CA GLU A 76 -14.91 6.42 -7.14
C GLU A 76 -15.65 5.83 -8.34
N ASP A 77 -15.53 6.45 -9.51
CA ASP A 77 -16.18 5.96 -10.72
C ASP A 77 -15.64 4.61 -11.18
N TRP A 78 -14.34 4.39 -10.99
CA TRP A 78 -13.71 3.10 -11.26
C TRP A 78 -14.23 2.02 -10.30
N GLN A 79 -14.38 2.33 -9.02
CA GLN A 79 -14.90 1.40 -8.01
C GLN A 79 -16.33 0.91 -8.30
N LYS A 80 -17.17 1.75 -8.94
CA LYS A 80 -18.57 1.38 -9.25
C LYS A 80 -18.71 0.19 -10.19
N SER A 81 -17.72 -0.05 -11.03
CA SER A 81 -17.74 -1.13 -12.04
C SER A 81 -16.78 -2.28 -11.71
N HIS A 82 -16.10 -2.25 -10.56
CA HIS A 82 -15.08 -3.22 -10.18
C HIS A 82 -15.28 -3.73 -8.75
N THR A 83 -14.74 -4.91 -8.48
CA THR A 83 -14.69 -5.41 -7.11
C THR A 83 -13.47 -4.86 -6.39
N VAL A 84 -13.70 -4.03 -5.37
CA VAL A 84 -12.65 -3.39 -4.57
C VAL A 84 -12.84 -3.74 -3.11
N VAL A 85 -11.76 -4.19 -2.46
CA VAL A 85 -11.68 -4.43 -1.03
C VAL A 85 -10.75 -3.39 -0.41
N HIS A 86 -11.24 -2.64 0.58
CA HIS A 86 -10.43 -1.74 1.38
C HIS A 86 -10.09 -2.41 2.70
N ALA A 87 -8.82 -2.54 3.00
CA ALA A 87 -8.34 -3.20 4.21
C ALA A 87 -7.31 -2.35 4.94
N THR A 88 -7.30 -2.46 6.26
CA THR A 88 -6.28 -1.86 7.12
C THR A 88 -5.65 -2.93 8.00
N ALA A 89 -4.40 -2.74 8.35
CA ALA A 89 -3.67 -3.57 9.30
C ALA A 89 -2.83 -2.71 10.25
N HIS A 90 -2.40 -3.28 11.34
CA HIS A 90 -1.53 -2.62 12.33
C HIS A 90 -0.24 -3.41 12.45
N GLY A 91 0.90 -2.74 12.44
CA GLY A 91 2.18 -3.38 12.64
C GLY A 91 3.28 -2.84 11.72
N LYS A 92 4.23 -3.70 11.39
CA LYS A 92 5.29 -3.38 10.44
C LYS A 92 4.76 -3.51 9.01
N PRO A 93 4.84 -2.45 8.20
CA PRO A 93 4.25 -2.45 6.86
C PRO A 93 4.65 -3.65 5.99
N ASP A 94 5.92 -3.99 5.94
CA ASP A 94 6.41 -5.13 5.16
C ASP A 94 5.80 -6.46 5.62
N ALA A 95 5.80 -6.71 6.92
CA ALA A 95 5.25 -7.95 7.49
C ALA A 95 3.74 -8.07 7.26
N GLU A 96 3.00 -6.97 7.44
CA GLU A 96 1.55 -6.95 7.26
C GLU A 96 1.15 -7.10 5.79
N ILE A 97 1.88 -6.47 4.86
CA ILE A 97 1.65 -6.63 3.41
C ILE A 97 1.86 -8.09 3.00
N ILE A 98 2.96 -8.71 3.43
CA ILE A 98 3.30 -10.10 3.12
C ILE A 98 2.26 -11.06 3.74
N GLY A 99 1.89 -10.82 4.99
CA GLY A 99 0.88 -11.60 5.71
C GLY A 99 -0.48 -11.54 5.02
N TYR A 100 -0.92 -10.34 4.67
CA TYR A 100 -2.17 -10.12 3.95
C TYR A 100 -2.19 -10.83 2.59
N ALA A 101 -1.11 -10.69 1.83
CA ALA A 101 -0.99 -11.34 0.52
C ALA A 101 -1.10 -12.86 0.61
N LYS A 102 -0.52 -13.45 1.66
CA LYS A 102 -0.58 -14.89 1.91
C LYS A 102 -1.98 -15.33 2.36
N GLU A 103 -2.58 -14.61 3.29
CA GLU A 103 -3.91 -14.93 3.86
C GLU A 103 -5.02 -14.82 2.80
N HIS A 104 -4.94 -13.82 1.92
CA HIS A 104 -5.96 -13.56 0.92
C HIS A 104 -5.62 -14.14 -0.47
N GLU A 105 -4.61 -14.97 -0.57
CA GLU A 105 -4.21 -15.62 -1.83
C GLU A 105 -4.02 -14.60 -2.96
N ILE A 106 -3.29 -13.52 -2.68
CA ILE A 106 -2.98 -12.47 -3.65
C ILE A 106 -2.04 -13.00 -4.74
N ASP A 107 -2.36 -12.71 -5.98
CA ASP A 107 -1.59 -13.17 -7.15
C ASP A 107 -0.53 -12.17 -7.62
N LEU A 108 -0.71 -10.88 -7.29
CA LEU A 108 0.21 -9.80 -7.63
C LEU A 108 0.14 -8.69 -6.59
N ILE A 109 1.29 -8.24 -6.10
CA ILE A 109 1.40 -7.04 -5.27
C ILE A 109 1.89 -5.88 -6.14
N VAL A 110 1.26 -4.72 -5.98
CA VAL A 110 1.67 -3.45 -6.59
C VAL A 110 1.94 -2.44 -5.49
N LEU A 111 3.11 -1.82 -5.50
CA LEU A 111 3.47 -0.77 -4.54
C LEU A 111 4.47 0.21 -5.13
N ALA A 112 4.52 1.43 -4.57
CA ALA A 112 5.51 2.42 -4.95
C ALA A 112 6.90 2.08 -4.36
N THR A 113 7.96 2.41 -5.09
CA THR A 113 9.35 2.22 -4.62
C THR A 113 9.71 3.15 -3.47
N HIS A 114 9.04 4.32 -3.36
CA HIS A 114 9.25 5.32 -2.32
C HIS A 114 7.90 5.66 -1.67
N GLY A 115 7.94 5.76 -0.34
CA GLY A 115 6.79 6.17 0.45
C GLY A 115 6.91 7.62 0.96
N ARG A 116 6.25 7.90 2.08
CA ARG A 116 6.16 9.23 2.73
C ARG A 116 7.49 9.93 2.97
N THR A 117 8.58 9.19 3.17
CA THR A 117 9.91 9.77 3.44
C THR A 117 10.57 10.37 2.19
N GLY A 118 10.16 9.96 0.99
CA GLY A 118 10.60 10.54 -0.28
C GLY A 118 12.12 10.66 -0.46
N LEU A 119 12.91 9.75 0.14
CA LEU A 119 14.37 9.80 0.08
C LEU A 119 14.86 9.56 -1.35
N SER A 120 15.13 10.64 -2.06
CA SER A 120 15.46 10.66 -3.50
C SER A 120 16.78 9.98 -3.85
N HIS A 121 17.66 9.76 -2.88
CA HIS A 121 18.96 9.10 -3.07
C HIS A 121 18.92 7.58 -2.84
N MET A 122 17.77 7.04 -2.45
CA MET A 122 17.58 5.59 -2.33
C MET A 122 16.88 5.06 -3.59
N LEU A 123 17.42 4.00 -4.17
CA LEU A 123 16.84 3.36 -5.36
C LEU A 123 15.49 2.71 -5.07
N ILE A 124 15.27 2.24 -3.84
CA ILE A 124 14.04 1.59 -3.40
C ILE A 124 13.90 1.78 -1.88
N GLY A 125 12.68 2.03 -1.41
CA GLY A 125 12.39 2.14 0.02
C GLY A 125 12.52 0.81 0.76
N SER A 126 12.77 0.87 2.08
CA SER A 126 12.97 -0.32 2.91
C SER A 126 11.78 -1.28 2.92
N THR A 127 10.56 -0.77 2.95
CA THR A 127 9.34 -1.58 2.88
C THR A 127 9.24 -2.30 1.54
N ALA A 128 9.40 -1.57 0.43
CA ALA A 128 9.35 -2.15 -0.90
C ALA A 128 10.43 -3.22 -1.11
N GLU A 129 11.66 -2.97 -0.67
CA GLU A 129 12.75 -3.93 -0.76
C GLU A 129 12.41 -5.24 -0.03
N ARG A 130 11.90 -5.16 1.19
CA ARG A 130 11.54 -6.34 1.99
C ARG A 130 10.36 -7.09 1.39
N VAL A 131 9.35 -6.38 0.89
CA VAL A 131 8.21 -6.99 0.20
C VAL A 131 8.67 -7.76 -1.04
N VAL A 132 9.51 -7.15 -1.89
CA VAL A 132 10.08 -7.82 -3.07
C VAL A 132 10.83 -9.09 -2.69
N ARG A 133 11.59 -9.05 -1.60
CA ARG A 133 12.40 -10.19 -1.15
C ARG A 133 11.57 -11.34 -0.56
N MET A 134 10.46 -11.04 0.11
CA MET A 134 9.75 -11.99 0.97
C MET A 134 8.31 -12.30 0.52
N ALA A 135 7.80 -11.64 -0.50
CA ALA A 135 6.42 -11.82 -0.94
C ALA A 135 6.14 -13.26 -1.45
N PRO A 136 4.92 -13.77 -1.20
CA PRO A 136 4.52 -15.09 -1.69
C PRO A 136 4.14 -15.11 -3.18
N CYS A 137 4.11 -13.96 -3.84
CA CYS A 137 3.68 -13.78 -5.23
C CYS A 137 4.56 -12.73 -5.92
N PRO A 138 4.47 -12.55 -7.25
CA PRO A 138 5.12 -11.47 -7.97
C PRO A 138 4.81 -10.09 -7.38
N VAL A 139 5.80 -9.20 -7.46
CA VAL A 139 5.70 -7.83 -6.96
C VAL A 139 6.05 -6.86 -8.08
N LEU A 140 5.14 -5.97 -8.39
CA LEU A 140 5.38 -4.83 -9.28
C LEU A 140 5.69 -3.60 -8.43
N THR A 141 6.91 -3.10 -8.55
CA THR A 141 7.30 -1.84 -7.95
C THR A 141 7.18 -0.72 -8.97
N VAL A 142 6.58 0.39 -8.57
CA VAL A 142 6.31 1.53 -9.43
C VAL A 142 7.06 2.74 -8.91
N HIS A 143 7.81 3.41 -9.79
CA HIS A 143 8.45 4.68 -9.45
C HIS A 143 7.42 5.81 -9.42
N PRO A 144 7.56 6.78 -8.50
CA PRO A 144 6.73 7.96 -8.51
C PRO A 144 6.90 8.77 -9.80
N ASP A 145 5.89 9.55 -10.16
CA ASP A 145 5.98 10.50 -11.27
C ASP A 145 7.19 11.43 -11.11
N GLY A 146 7.88 11.70 -12.23
CA GLY A 146 9.07 12.55 -12.24
C GLY A 146 10.32 11.87 -11.71
N HIS A 147 10.27 10.56 -11.43
CA HIS A 147 11.47 9.81 -11.06
C HIS A 147 12.50 9.89 -12.18
N GLN A 148 13.70 10.40 -11.86
CA GLN A 148 14.82 10.41 -12.77
C GLN A 148 15.73 9.22 -12.51
N PHE A 149 16.01 8.48 -13.56
CA PHE A 149 16.97 7.37 -13.47
C PHE A 149 18.38 7.94 -13.25
N VAL A 150 18.95 7.66 -12.10
CA VAL A 150 20.34 8.00 -11.80
C VAL A 150 21.18 6.75 -12.01
N MET A 151 22.04 6.79 -13.01
CA MET A 151 23.02 5.72 -13.23
C MET A 151 23.98 5.65 -12.05
N PRO A 152 24.29 4.46 -11.55
CA PRO A 152 25.28 4.30 -10.49
C PRO A 152 26.68 4.76 -10.92
#